data_82b76364b2ac8cfa2632f95e05a852e5
#
_entry.id   82b76364b2ac8cfa2632f95e05a852e5
#
_cell.length_a   1.000
_cell.length_b   1.000
_cell.length_c   1.000
_cell.angle_alpha   90.00
_cell.angle_beta   90.00
_cell.angle_gamma   90.00
#
_symmetry.space_group_name_H-M   'P 1'
#
loop_
_entity.id
_entity.type
_entity.pdbx_description
1 polymer ?
#
loop_
_entity_poly.entity_id
_entity_poly.type
_entity_poly.pdbx_seq_one_letter_code
_entity_poly.pdbx_strand_id
1 'polypeptide(L)'
;MTCVSMGNPHAVVYIDDVKGLDIEKIGPLFETHPCFPDRVNTEFSRVLDDHTVEMRVWERGAGETLACGTGACAVAVASILNGYVVKDQPVTIKLLGGDLEIFWDQQKNTVFMTGPAEVVFDGEIKL
;
A
#
# COMPACT_ATOMS: atom_id res chain seq x y z
N MET A 1 -3.48 3.14 -13.35
CA MET A 1 -2.44 2.48 -12.57
C MET A 1 -1.24 3.41 -12.48
N THR A 2 -0.67 3.54 -11.29
CA THR A 2 0.53 4.34 -11.03
C THR A 2 1.59 3.44 -10.39
N CYS A 3 2.77 3.37 -11.00
CA CYS A 3 3.87 2.56 -10.45
C CYS A 3 4.75 3.43 -9.55
N VAL A 4 5.05 2.92 -8.35
CA VAL A 4 5.88 3.58 -7.34
C VAL A 4 6.93 2.59 -6.83
N SER A 5 8.19 3.02 -6.75
CA SER A 5 9.23 2.24 -6.08
C SER A 5 9.44 2.77 -4.67
N MET A 6 9.33 1.89 -3.69
CA MET A 6 9.70 2.13 -2.29
C MET A 6 10.97 1.33 -1.92
N GLY A 7 11.83 1.01 -2.93
CA GLY A 7 12.90 0.03 -2.85
C GLY A 7 12.47 -1.33 -3.41
N ASN A 8 11.19 -1.63 -3.30
CA ASN A 8 10.48 -2.73 -3.95
C ASN A 8 9.39 -2.16 -4.88
N PRO A 9 8.94 -2.90 -5.92
CA PRO A 9 8.00 -2.40 -6.91
C PRO A 9 6.56 -2.49 -6.44
N HIS A 10 5.80 -1.41 -6.65
CA HIS A 10 4.38 -1.32 -6.36
C HIS A 10 3.60 -0.81 -7.57
N ALA A 11 2.43 -1.40 -7.83
CA ALA A 11 1.46 -0.98 -8.83
C ALA A 11 0.15 -0.60 -8.14
N VAL A 12 -0.13 0.69 -8.04
CA VAL A 12 -1.35 1.21 -7.41
C VAL A 12 -2.45 1.32 -8.45
N VAL A 13 -3.53 0.59 -8.24
CA VAL A 13 -4.71 0.50 -9.12
C VAL A 13 -5.92 1.05 -8.39
N TYR A 14 -6.57 2.07 -8.97
CA TYR A 14 -7.77 2.66 -8.37
C TYR A 14 -9.02 1.99 -8.93
N ILE A 15 -9.90 1.56 -8.02
CA ILE A 15 -11.17 0.87 -8.32
C ILE A 15 -12.29 1.37 -7.42
N ASP A 16 -13.54 1.17 -7.82
CA ASP A 16 -14.70 1.66 -7.06
C ASP A 16 -15.08 0.78 -5.88
N ASP A 17 -14.84 -0.53 -5.96
CA ASP A 17 -15.18 -1.49 -4.92
C ASP A 17 -13.97 -2.37 -4.55
N VAL A 18 -13.22 -1.91 -3.54
CA VAL A 18 -12.05 -2.65 -3.01
C VAL A 18 -12.50 -3.87 -2.22
N LYS A 19 -13.60 -3.77 -1.46
CA LYS A 19 -14.06 -4.85 -0.57
C LYS A 19 -14.64 -6.02 -1.33
N GLY A 20 -15.37 -5.77 -2.41
CA GLY A 20 -15.98 -6.80 -3.24
C GLY A 20 -15.04 -7.40 -4.28
N LEU A 21 -13.78 -6.92 -4.38
CA LEU A 21 -12.81 -7.42 -5.35
C LEU A 21 -12.45 -8.89 -5.08
N ASP A 22 -12.56 -9.75 -6.09
CA ASP A 22 -11.99 -11.11 -6.09
C ASP A 22 -10.46 -11.03 -6.32
N ILE A 23 -9.75 -10.64 -5.27
CA ILE A 23 -8.30 -10.37 -5.32
C ILE A 23 -7.49 -11.64 -5.60
N GLU A 24 -7.95 -12.81 -5.16
CA GLU A 24 -7.32 -14.09 -5.42
C GLU A 24 -7.30 -14.44 -6.91
N LYS A 25 -8.29 -13.98 -7.65
CA LYS A 25 -8.39 -14.18 -9.10
C LYS A 25 -7.58 -13.14 -9.86
N ILE A 26 -7.62 -11.89 -9.43
CA ILE A 26 -7.03 -10.75 -10.16
C ILE A 26 -5.56 -10.55 -9.81
N GLY A 27 -5.19 -10.70 -8.55
CA GLY A 27 -3.85 -10.43 -8.03
C GLY A 27 -2.73 -11.16 -8.78
N PRO A 28 -2.83 -12.48 -9.00
CA PRO A 28 -1.82 -13.22 -9.75
C PRO A 28 -1.58 -12.71 -11.17
N LEU A 29 -2.62 -12.16 -11.82
CA LEU A 29 -2.51 -11.64 -13.19
C LEU A 29 -1.68 -10.35 -13.25
N PHE A 30 -1.74 -9.53 -12.20
CA PHE A 30 -0.88 -8.36 -12.07
C PHE A 30 0.54 -8.76 -11.68
N GLU A 31 0.67 -9.60 -10.63
CA GLU A 31 1.97 -10.01 -10.09
C GLU A 31 2.91 -10.56 -11.16
N THR A 32 2.37 -11.41 -12.05
CA THR A 32 3.15 -12.13 -13.07
C THR A 32 3.05 -11.54 -14.46
N HIS A 33 2.46 -10.35 -14.59
CA HIS A 33 2.30 -9.72 -15.91
C HIS A 33 3.67 -9.41 -16.55
N PRO A 34 3.86 -9.66 -17.85
CA PRO A 34 5.16 -9.47 -18.53
C PRO A 34 5.76 -8.05 -18.42
N CYS A 35 4.92 -7.02 -18.17
CA CYS A 35 5.41 -5.66 -17.90
C CYS A 35 6.24 -5.56 -16.62
N PHE A 36 6.14 -6.54 -15.72
CA PHE A 36 6.85 -6.58 -14.44
C PHE A 36 7.77 -7.81 -14.40
N PRO A 37 8.97 -7.74 -15.01
CA PRO A 37 9.87 -8.90 -15.12
C PRO A 37 10.29 -9.47 -13.76
N ASP A 38 10.38 -8.63 -12.74
CA ASP A 38 10.72 -9.02 -11.36
C ASP A 38 9.47 -9.20 -10.48
N ARG A 39 8.28 -9.33 -11.11
CA ARG A 39 6.97 -9.28 -10.46
C ARG A 39 6.70 -7.95 -9.74
N VAL A 40 5.52 -7.81 -9.15
CA VAL A 40 5.08 -6.56 -8.52
C VAL A 40 4.12 -6.83 -7.37
N ASN A 41 4.16 -5.98 -6.34
CA ASN A 41 3.09 -5.86 -5.37
C ASN A 41 2.00 -4.98 -5.98
N THR A 42 0.75 -5.38 -5.87
CA THR A 42 -0.38 -4.61 -6.44
C THR A 42 -1.33 -4.17 -5.34
N GLU A 43 -1.52 -2.87 -5.23
CA GLU A 43 -2.42 -2.24 -4.29
C GLU A 43 -3.69 -1.80 -5.02
N PHE A 44 -4.81 -2.48 -4.74
CA PHE A 44 -6.14 -2.11 -5.21
C PHE A 44 -6.73 -1.11 -4.23
N SER A 45 -6.95 0.11 -4.69
CA SER A 45 -7.18 1.27 -3.82
C SER A 45 -8.44 2.04 -4.21
N ARG A 46 -9.09 2.65 -3.23
CA ARG A 46 -10.21 3.56 -3.41
C ARG A 46 -10.01 4.80 -2.56
N VAL A 47 -10.11 5.95 -3.18
CA VAL A 47 -10.09 7.24 -2.48
C VAL A 47 -11.44 7.44 -1.79
N LEU A 48 -11.42 7.64 -0.47
CA LEU A 48 -12.63 7.87 0.34
C LEU A 48 -12.91 9.36 0.52
N ASP A 49 -11.84 10.14 0.73
CA ASP A 49 -11.86 11.60 0.82
C ASP A 49 -10.46 12.14 0.49
N ASP A 50 -10.25 13.45 0.65
CA ASP A 50 -9.00 14.12 0.31
C ASP A 50 -7.82 13.82 1.26
N HIS A 51 -8.03 13.00 2.30
CA HIS A 51 -7.03 12.56 3.27
C HIS A 51 -7.01 11.05 3.51
N THR A 52 -7.95 10.31 2.92
CA THR A 52 -8.17 8.89 3.26
C THR A 52 -8.29 8.02 2.02
N VAL A 53 -7.52 6.94 1.99
CA VAL A 53 -7.59 5.91 0.95
C VAL A 53 -7.69 4.55 1.60
N GLU A 54 -8.64 3.72 1.16
CA GLU A 54 -8.67 2.31 1.54
C GLU A 54 -7.96 1.46 0.49
N MET A 55 -7.33 0.36 0.92
CA MET A 55 -6.64 -0.55 0.03
C MET A 55 -6.70 -2.00 0.48
N ARG A 56 -6.58 -2.90 -0.51
CA ARG A 56 -6.18 -4.29 -0.33
C ARG A 56 -4.95 -4.55 -1.20
N VAL A 57 -4.06 -5.42 -0.76
CA VAL A 57 -2.80 -5.68 -1.43
C VAL A 57 -2.65 -7.14 -1.80
N TRP A 58 -2.18 -7.37 -3.02
CA TRP A 58 -1.61 -8.65 -3.45
C TRP A 58 -0.10 -8.52 -3.45
N GLU A 59 0.55 -9.13 -2.46
CA GLU A 59 2.00 -9.05 -2.32
C GLU A 59 2.74 -10.06 -3.20
N ARG A 60 3.83 -9.61 -3.75
CA ARG A 60 4.73 -10.42 -4.56
C ARG A 60 5.24 -11.64 -3.77
N GLY A 61 4.83 -12.84 -4.21
CA GLY A 61 5.22 -14.10 -3.61
C GLY A 61 4.49 -14.50 -2.33
N ALA A 62 3.56 -13.68 -1.83
CA ALA A 62 2.83 -13.95 -0.59
C ALA A 62 1.31 -13.98 -0.76
N GLY A 63 0.76 -13.38 -1.81
CA GLY A 63 -0.68 -13.26 -2.00
C GLY A 63 -1.28 -12.11 -1.21
N GLU A 64 -2.58 -12.18 -0.89
CA GLU A 64 -3.21 -11.16 -0.07
C GLU A 64 -2.70 -11.21 1.36
N THR A 65 -2.33 -10.04 1.90
CA THR A 65 -1.89 -9.86 3.28
C THR A 65 -2.74 -8.82 4.00
N LEU A 66 -2.73 -8.86 5.35
CA LEU A 66 -3.48 -7.93 6.18
C LEU A 66 -2.92 -6.51 6.15
N ALA A 67 -1.61 -6.38 5.94
CA ALA A 67 -0.92 -5.09 5.90
C ALA A 67 0.39 -5.19 5.12
N CYS A 68 0.67 -4.14 4.35
CA CYS A 68 1.93 -3.93 3.65
C CYS A 68 2.35 -2.47 3.85
N GLY A 69 3.35 -2.23 4.69
CA GLY A 69 3.80 -0.87 5.03
C GLY A 69 4.32 -0.11 3.82
N THR A 70 5.17 -0.73 2.99
CA THR A 70 5.68 -0.10 1.76
C THR A 70 4.57 0.09 0.71
N GLY A 71 3.59 -0.81 0.66
CA GLY A 71 2.40 -0.66 -0.17
C GLY A 71 1.56 0.55 0.24
N ALA A 72 1.34 0.73 1.55
CA ALA A 72 0.64 1.92 2.06
C ALA A 72 1.39 3.22 1.70
N CYS A 73 2.71 3.24 1.83
CA CYS A 73 3.54 4.36 1.40
C CYS A 73 3.39 4.63 -0.11
N ALA A 74 3.42 3.58 -0.93
CA ALA A 74 3.24 3.69 -2.39
C ALA A 74 1.86 4.25 -2.75
N VAL A 75 0.79 3.79 -2.07
CA VAL A 75 -0.58 4.30 -2.27
C VAL A 75 -0.69 5.78 -1.93
N ALA A 76 -0.13 6.22 -0.80
CA ALA A 76 -0.12 7.62 -0.43
C ALA A 76 0.61 8.48 -1.47
N VAL A 77 1.82 8.09 -1.87
CA VAL A 77 2.61 8.78 -2.89
C VAL A 77 1.87 8.84 -4.22
N ALA A 78 1.33 7.71 -4.70
CA ALA A 78 0.57 7.64 -5.94
C ALA A 78 -0.67 8.56 -5.90
N SER A 79 -1.39 8.56 -4.77
CA SER A 79 -2.60 9.38 -4.59
C SER A 79 -2.29 10.88 -4.58
N ILE A 80 -1.17 11.29 -3.99
CA ILE A 80 -0.68 12.68 -4.02
C ILE A 80 -0.28 13.08 -5.45
N LEU A 81 0.47 12.22 -6.15
CA LEU A 81 0.91 12.48 -7.53
C LEU A 81 -0.25 12.62 -8.51
N ASN A 82 -1.32 11.87 -8.31
CA ASN A 82 -2.54 11.95 -9.13
C ASN A 82 -3.49 13.09 -8.70
N GLY A 83 -3.19 13.81 -7.61
CA GLY A 83 -4.04 14.87 -7.09
C GLY A 83 -5.33 14.38 -6.44
N TYR A 84 -5.40 13.12 -6.04
CA TYR A 84 -6.57 12.54 -5.38
C TYR A 84 -6.65 12.86 -3.90
N VAL A 85 -5.51 13.12 -3.27
CA VAL A 85 -5.41 13.54 -1.86
C VAL A 85 -4.54 14.77 -1.74
N VAL A 86 -4.69 15.50 -0.64
CA VAL A 86 -3.97 16.74 -0.37
C VAL A 86 -2.49 16.44 -0.11
N LYS A 87 -1.60 17.22 -0.72
CA LYS A 87 -0.15 17.17 -0.45
C LYS A 87 0.20 17.93 0.84
N ASP A 88 1.41 17.69 1.33
CA ASP A 88 1.99 18.35 2.51
C ASP A 88 1.20 18.12 3.81
N GLN A 89 0.39 17.07 3.86
CA GLN A 89 -0.37 16.61 5.01
C GLN A 89 -0.33 15.08 5.10
N PRO A 90 -0.52 14.50 6.30
CA PRO A 90 -0.66 13.06 6.45
C PRO A 90 -1.87 12.51 5.70
N VAL A 91 -1.70 11.36 5.09
CA VAL A 91 -2.75 10.59 4.43
C VAL A 91 -2.99 9.31 5.21
N THR A 92 -4.23 9.06 5.58
CA THR A 92 -4.64 7.82 6.24
C THR A 92 -4.85 6.74 5.20
N ILE A 93 -4.11 5.64 5.31
CA ILE A 93 -4.29 4.45 4.50
C ILE A 93 -4.94 3.36 5.35
N LYS A 94 -6.15 2.96 4.93
CA LYS A 94 -6.93 1.89 5.58
C LYS A 94 -6.60 0.55 4.95
N LEU A 95 -6.02 -0.35 5.73
CA LEU A 95 -5.72 -1.72 5.35
C LEU A 95 -6.64 -2.70 6.11
N LEU A 96 -6.64 -3.97 5.72
CA LEU A 96 -7.40 -5.01 6.43
C LEU A 96 -6.96 -5.16 7.89
N GLY A 97 -5.66 -5.01 8.16
CA GLY A 97 -5.06 -5.14 9.49
C GLY A 97 -5.09 -3.88 10.35
N GLY A 98 -5.55 -2.74 9.83
CA GLY A 98 -5.62 -1.47 10.55
C GLY A 98 -5.18 -0.28 9.71
N ASP A 99 -5.19 0.89 10.31
CA ASP A 99 -4.90 2.14 9.63
C ASP A 99 -3.42 2.53 9.83
N LEU A 100 -2.81 3.06 8.78
CA LEU A 100 -1.49 3.68 8.79
C LEU A 100 -1.60 5.15 8.36
N GLU A 101 -0.84 6.00 8.99
CA GLU A 101 -0.70 7.41 8.60
C GLU A 101 0.61 7.59 7.84
N ILE A 102 0.53 8.12 6.62
CA ILE A 102 1.67 8.31 5.73
C ILE A 102 1.85 9.79 5.43
N PHE A 103 3.06 10.29 5.63
CA PHE A 103 3.44 11.65 5.28
C PHE A 103 4.62 11.63 4.31
N TRP A 104 4.45 12.23 3.14
CA TRP A 104 5.52 12.40 2.16
C TRP A 104 6.10 13.81 2.22
N ASP A 105 7.30 13.93 2.81
CA ASP A 105 8.10 15.15 2.75
C ASP A 105 8.77 15.23 1.37
N GLN A 106 8.15 15.99 0.47
CA GLN A 106 8.64 16.14 -0.91
C GLN A 106 9.96 16.91 -0.99
N GLN A 107 10.25 17.80 -0.04
CA GLN A 107 11.50 18.56 -0.02
C GLN A 107 12.70 17.65 0.30
N LYS A 108 12.52 16.74 1.25
CA LYS A 108 13.54 15.76 1.64
C LYS A 108 13.45 14.47 0.81
N ASN A 109 12.42 14.32 0.00
CA ASN A 109 12.07 13.09 -0.71
C ASN A 109 12.05 11.86 0.23
N THR A 110 11.41 12.03 1.38
CA THR A 110 11.34 11.02 2.44
C THR A 110 9.89 10.77 2.80
N VAL A 111 9.52 9.49 2.95
CA VAL A 111 8.19 9.08 3.40
C VAL A 111 8.28 8.63 4.85
N PHE A 112 7.42 9.20 5.69
CA PHE A 112 7.23 8.81 7.09
C PHE A 112 5.97 7.97 7.19
N MET A 113 6.06 6.86 7.92
CA MET A 113 4.95 5.97 8.21
C MET A 113 4.74 5.88 9.72
N THR A 114 3.54 6.13 10.17
CA THR A 114 3.12 6.04 11.57
C THR A 114 1.99 5.03 11.69
N GLY A 115 2.08 4.14 12.67
CA GLY A 115 1.06 3.13 12.94
C GLY A 115 1.12 2.64 14.38
N PRO A 116 0.12 1.87 14.82
CA PRO A 116 0.11 1.26 16.15
C PRO A 116 1.22 0.21 16.26
N ALA A 117 1.72 0.05 17.49
CA ALA A 117 2.66 -1.01 17.83
C ALA A 117 2.18 -1.66 19.15
N GLU A 118 1.79 -2.93 19.06
CA GLU A 118 1.26 -3.68 20.19
C GLU A 118 2.17 -4.88 20.47
N VAL A 119 2.40 -5.14 21.77
CA VAL A 119 3.12 -6.35 22.21
C VAL A 119 2.20 -7.55 22.00
N VAL A 120 2.64 -8.51 21.19
CA VAL A 120 1.88 -9.74 20.90
C VAL A 120 2.29 -10.86 21.85
N PHE A 121 3.59 -11.01 22.12
CA PHE A 121 4.14 -11.95 23.09
C PHE A 121 5.59 -11.57 23.43
N ASP A 122 6.08 -12.05 24.59
CA ASP A 122 7.49 -12.05 24.95
C ASP A 122 8.05 -13.47 24.79
N GLY A 123 9.31 -13.59 24.33
CA GLY A 123 9.94 -14.87 24.10
C GLY A 123 11.44 -14.84 24.33
N GLU A 124 12.03 -16.01 24.60
CA GLU A 124 13.47 -16.20 24.74
C GLU A 124 13.98 -17.13 23.64
N ILE A 125 15.16 -16.81 23.10
CA ILE A 125 15.87 -17.65 22.14
C ILE A 125 17.26 -17.97 22.68
N LYS A 126 17.66 -19.25 22.58
CA LYS A 126 19.05 -19.65 22.81
C LYS A 126 19.82 -19.53 21.51
N LEU A 127 20.88 -18.77 21.52
CA LEU A 127 21.82 -18.60 20.42
C LEU A 127 22.89 -19.70 20.44
#